data_3d97494dd7a221f1d9d75d85fecc8fe6
#
_entry.id   3d97494dd7a221f1d9d75d85fecc8fe6
#
_cell.length_a   1.000
_cell.length_b   1.000
_cell.length_c   1.000
_cell.angle_alpha   90.00
_cell.angle_beta   90.00
_cell.angle_gamma   90.00
#
_symmetry.space_group_name_H-M   'P 1'
#
loop_
_entity.id
_entity.type
_entity.pdbx_description
1 polymer ?
#
loop_
_entity_poly.entity_id
_entity_poly.type
_entity_poly.pdbx_seq_one_letter_code
_entity_poly.pdbx_strand_id
1 'polypeptide(L)'
;MTTGPPTRRRSRRPRSRTTRILLILTAVASAGVVLAAAVVVWLLLRPPGPRPLFQLPVACGETWQLGTYPGHDDYDVDLFPTEGEAWGRPVLASYAGRVTVAGINGSLGGRTPENPDGPRGRGGGYWVKIDHGGKWETQYLHLLEPPMVSVGQRVEQGQQIGRVGSTGNSGAPHLHYEQRRGWQKVETYFDAEPSGITHDDTEYTVTRTSVVLIRSFGFSRLCRCSYRFRHVAENPSARRGGKR
;
A
#
# COMPACT_ATOMS: atom_id res chain seq x y z
N MET A 1 -42.73 -25.86 75.84
CA MET A 1 -41.63 -26.46 75.10
C MET A 1 -42.08 -26.76 73.69
N THR A 2 -41.79 -25.90 72.69
CA THR A 2 -42.22 -26.08 71.30
C THR A 2 -40.97 -26.44 70.48
N THR A 3 -40.93 -27.69 70.06
CA THR A 3 -39.88 -28.22 69.17
C THR A 3 -40.23 -27.84 67.74
N GLY A 4 -39.40 -26.97 67.12
CA GLY A 4 -39.51 -26.58 65.71
C GLY A 4 -39.11 -27.75 64.75
N PRO A 5 -39.67 -27.79 63.53
CA PRO A 5 -39.46 -28.90 62.60
C PRO A 5 -38.04 -28.96 62.09
N PRO A 6 -37.46 -30.14 61.80
CA PRO A 6 -36.10 -30.31 61.37
C PRO A 6 -35.91 -29.77 59.92
N THR A 7 -34.90 -28.90 59.70
CA THR A 7 -34.52 -28.40 58.39
C THR A 7 -33.93 -29.53 57.52
N ARG A 8 -34.64 -29.87 56.46
CA ARG A 8 -34.25 -30.91 55.49
C ARG A 8 -33.05 -30.43 54.70
N ARG A 9 -31.85 -30.84 55.04
CA ARG A 9 -30.61 -30.61 54.29
C ARG A 9 -30.73 -31.30 52.92
N ARG A 10 -30.93 -30.53 51.83
CA ARG A 10 -30.91 -31.06 50.44
C ARG A 10 -29.51 -31.58 50.14
N SER A 11 -29.34 -32.90 50.08
CA SER A 11 -28.11 -33.53 49.58
C SER A 11 -27.97 -33.27 48.08
N ARG A 12 -26.95 -32.56 47.67
CA ARG A 12 -26.62 -32.39 46.24
C ARG A 12 -26.05 -33.70 45.71
N ARG A 13 -26.79 -34.39 44.85
CA ARG A 13 -26.28 -35.62 44.17
C ARG A 13 -25.01 -35.27 43.37
N PRO A 14 -23.95 -36.08 43.43
CA PRO A 14 -22.75 -35.84 42.65
C PRO A 14 -23.06 -35.98 41.15
N ARG A 15 -22.59 -35.02 40.34
CA ARG A 15 -22.75 -35.06 38.89
C ARG A 15 -22.03 -36.27 38.31
N SER A 16 -22.64 -36.93 37.31
CA SER A 16 -22.04 -38.10 36.63
C SER A 16 -20.69 -37.74 35.97
N ARG A 17 -19.83 -38.73 35.75
CA ARG A 17 -18.54 -38.53 35.05
C ARG A 17 -18.74 -37.87 33.66
N THR A 18 -19.76 -38.30 32.93
CA THR A 18 -20.13 -37.78 31.61
C THR A 18 -20.49 -36.28 31.66
N THR A 19 -21.31 -35.89 32.67
CA THR A 19 -21.66 -34.48 32.86
C THR A 19 -20.44 -33.61 33.19
N ARG A 20 -19.48 -34.12 33.96
CA ARG A 20 -18.24 -33.39 34.27
C ARG A 20 -17.38 -33.23 33.04
N ILE A 21 -17.21 -34.28 32.22
CA ILE A 21 -16.43 -34.22 30.96
C ILE A 21 -17.08 -33.22 30.01
N LEU A 22 -18.40 -33.26 29.82
CA LEU A 22 -19.10 -32.32 28.93
C LEU A 22 -18.94 -30.87 29.39
N LEU A 23 -19.03 -30.59 30.69
CA LEU A 23 -18.82 -29.27 31.25
C LEU A 23 -17.36 -28.79 31.07
N ILE A 24 -16.37 -29.67 31.17
CA ILE A 24 -14.98 -29.33 30.91
C ILE A 24 -14.77 -29.01 29.42
N LEU A 25 -15.31 -29.82 28.51
CA LEU A 25 -15.19 -29.60 27.07
C LEU A 25 -15.90 -28.29 26.63
N THR A 26 -17.08 -27.99 27.16
CA THR A 26 -17.75 -26.72 26.89
C THR A 26 -16.99 -25.52 27.45
N ALA A 27 -16.40 -25.63 28.64
CA ALA A 27 -15.58 -24.56 29.23
C ALA A 27 -14.30 -24.31 28.43
N VAL A 28 -13.63 -25.37 27.95
CA VAL A 28 -12.44 -25.26 27.10
C VAL A 28 -12.80 -24.63 25.75
N ALA A 29 -13.88 -25.05 25.12
CA ALA A 29 -14.33 -24.48 23.85
C ALA A 29 -14.70 -23.01 24.00
N SER A 30 -15.44 -22.62 25.05
CA SER A 30 -15.77 -21.21 25.28
C SER A 30 -14.54 -20.36 25.62
N ALA A 31 -13.58 -20.87 26.37
CA ALA A 31 -12.30 -20.18 26.62
C ALA A 31 -11.50 -19.97 25.33
N GLY A 32 -11.48 -20.95 24.42
CA GLY A 32 -10.87 -20.84 23.10
C GLY A 32 -11.50 -19.72 22.24
N VAL A 33 -12.84 -19.67 22.22
CA VAL A 33 -13.56 -18.59 21.49
C VAL A 33 -13.27 -17.21 22.08
N VAL A 34 -13.26 -17.07 23.40
CA VAL A 34 -12.95 -15.80 24.08
C VAL A 34 -11.51 -15.37 23.78
N LEU A 35 -10.55 -16.30 23.82
CA LEU A 35 -9.16 -15.99 23.50
C LEU A 35 -9.00 -15.56 22.03
N ALA A 36 -9.64 -16.27 21.10
CA ALA A 36 -9.62 -15.90 19.69
C ALA A 36 -10.21 -14.49 19.46
N ALA A 37 -11.36 -14.20 20.09
CA ALA A 37 -11.97 -12.88 20.03
C ALA A 37 -11.03 -11.79 20.62
N ALA A 38 -10.40 -12.05 21.75
CA ALA A 38 -9.46 -11.12 22.37
C ALA A 38 -8.24 -10.85 21.48
N VAL A 39 -7.70 -11.86 20.80
CA VAL A 39 -6.61 -11.72 19.83
C VAL A 39 -7.05 -10.87 18.64
N VAL A 40 -8.25 -11.11 18.10
CA VAL A 40 -8.79 -10.32 17.00
C VAL A 40 -8.95 -8.85 17.42
N VAL A 41 -9.57 -8.60 18.59
CA VAL A 41 -9.70 -7.24 19.13
C VAL A 41 -8.35 -6.57 19.33
N TRP A 42 -7.37 -7.29 19.88
CA TRP A 42 -6.01 -6.77 20.06
C TRP A 42 -5.36 -6.40 18.71
N LEU A 43 -5.50 -7.24 17.67
CA LEU A 43 -4.98 -6.96 16.34
C LEU A 43 -5.64 -5.71 15.72
N LEU A 44 -6.96 -5.56 15.92
CA LEU A 44 -7.72 -4.41 15.40
C LEU A 44 -7.35 -3.11 16.14
N LEU A 45 -7.17 -3.17 17.46
CA LEU A 45 -6.84 -2.02 18.30
C LEU A 45 -5.35 -1.71 18.36
N ARG A 46 -4.51 -2.58 17.81
CA ARG A 46 -3.06 -2.37 17.78
C ARG A 46 -2.73 -1.02 17.10
N PRO A 47 -1.95 -0.13 17.75
CA PRO A 47 -1.56 1.13 17.13
C PRO A 47 -0.73 0.85 15.87
N PRO A 48 -0.75 1.75 14.89
CA PRO A 48 0.14 1.68 13.74
C PRO A 48 1.61 1.67 14.19
N GLY A 49 2.45 0.95 13.45
CA GLY A 49 3.89 0.99 13.64
C GLY A 49 4.49 2.38 13.34
N PRO A 50 5.78 2.56 13.58
CA PRO A 50 6.47 3.79 13.18
C PRO A 50 6.38 3.95 11.66
N ARG A 51 6.43 5.21 11.18
CA ARG A 51 6.42 5.50 9.74
C ARG A 51 7.67 4.90 9.09
N PRO A 52 7.52 4.08 8.02
CA PRO A 52 8.66 3.66 7.21
C PRO A 52 9.39 4.87 6.60
N LEU A 53 10.67 4.72 6.31
CA LEU A 53 11.44 5.73 5.59
C LEU A 53 11.13 5.61 4.08
N PHE A 54 10.00 6.16 3.68
CA PHE A 54 9.59 6.18 2.29
C PHE A 54 10.53 7.02 1.43
N GLN A 55 10.89 6.53 0.25
CA GLN A 55 11.62 7.27 -0.76
C GLN A 55 10.67 7.81 -1.83
N LEU A 56 11.09 8.87 -2.52
CA LEU A 56 10.36 9.36 -3.69
C LEU A 56 10.24 8.22 -4.72
N PRO A 57 9.03 7.90 -5.22
CA PRO A 57 8.78 6.69 -6.02
C PRO A 57 9.16 6.81 -7.49
N VAL A 58 10.26 7.51 -7.78
CA VAL A 58 10.76 7.82 -9.12
C VAL A 58 12.26 7.49 -9.23
N ALA A 59 12.80 7.53 -10.44
CA ALA A 59 14.20 7.19 -10.66
C ALA A 59 15.13 8.13 -9.87
N CYS A 60 16.23 7.57 -9.39
CA CYS A 60 17.21 8.32 -8.62
C CYS A 60 17.87 9.43 -9.44
N GLY A 61 18.04 10.61 -8.84
CA GLY A 61 18.57 11.80 -9.48
C GLY A 61 17.54 12.62 -10.26
N GLU A 62 16.33 12.09 -10.47
CA GLU A 62 15.25 12.86 -11.07
C GLU A 62 14.66 13.85 -10.06
N THR A 63 14.34 15.04 -10.56
CA THR A 63 13.65 16.09 -9.81
C THR A 63 12.20 16.17 -10.26
N TRP A 64 11.29 16.13 -9.30
CA TRP A 64 9.85 16.13 -9.54
C TRP A 64 9.16 17.21 -8.72
N GLN A 65 8.15 17.81 -9.31
CA GLN A 65 7.22 18.68 -8.62
C GLN A 65 6.12 17.82 -8.01
N LEU A 66 5.90 17.98 -6.71
CA LEU A 66 4.81 17.39 -5.97
C LEU A 66 3.75 18.48 -5.83
N GLY A 67 2.52 18.17 -6.19
CA GLY A 67 1.45 19.17 -6.21
C GLY A 67 0.12 18.62 -5.73
N THR A 68 -0.74 19.56 -5.33
CA THR A 68 -2.17 19.37 -5.11
C THR A 68 -2.92 20.59 -5.62
N TYR A 69 -4.23 20.47 -5.78
CA TYR A 69 -5.10 21.55 -6.28
C TYR A 69 -6.51 21.40 -5.69
N PRO A 70 -7.34 22.45 -5.70
CA PRO A 70 -8.69 22.37 -5.16
C PRO A 70 -9.53 21.24 -5.77
N GLY A 71 -10.06 20.36 -4.92
CA GLY A 71 -10.85 19.19 -5.30
C GLY A 71 -10.05 17.92 -5.60
N HIS A 72 -8.76 17.89 -5.22
CA HIS A 72 -7.90 16.73 -5.45
C HIS A 72 -7.98 15.65 -4.35
N ASP A 73 -8.66 15.86 -3.27
CA ASP A 73 -8.65 15.15 -1.99
C ASP A 73 -7.45 15.52 -1.08
N ASP A 74 -7.73 15.55 0.21
CA ASP A 74 -6.72 15.81 1.24
C ASP A 74 -5.59 14.76 1.18
N TYR A 75 -4.35 15.22 1.37
CA TYR A 75 -3.12 14.42 1.43
C TYR A 75 -2.71 13.71 0.14
N ASP A 76 -3.47 13.84 -0.95
CA ASP A 76 -3.11 13.28 -2.23
C ASP A 76 -2.02 14.12 -2.91
N VAL A 77 -1.10 13.45 -3.56
CA VAL A 77 0.06 14.10 -4.19
C VAL A 77 0.17 13.65 -5.63
N ASP A 78 0.10 14.62 -6.54
CA ASP A 78 0.45 14.42 -7.95
C ASP A 78 1.92 14.77 -8.19
N LEU A 79 2.63 13.87 -8.82
CA LEU A 79 4.05 14.02 -9.13
C LEU A 79 4.24 14.23 -10.64
N PHE A 80 4.86 15.36 -10.99
CA PHE A 80 5.23 15.74 -12.35
C PHE A 80 6.75 15.91 -12.46
N PRO A 81 7.41 15.35 -13.49
CA PRO A 81 8.84 15.61 -13.66
C PRO A 81 9.08 17.09 -13.98
N THR A 82 10.15 17.68 -13.45
CA THR A 82 10.50 19.06 -13.76
C THR A 82 11.14 19.22 -15.14
N GLU A 83 11.60 18.11 -15.72
CA GLU A 83 12.23 18.10 -17.04
C GLU A 83 11.73 16.92 -17.88
N GLY A 84 11.46 17.15 -19.16
CA GLY A 84 11.04 16.14 -20.13
C GLY A 84 9.64 15.58 -19.89
N GLU A 85 9.30 14.54 -20.63
CA GLU A 85 7.98 13.91 -20.61
C GLU A 85 7.79 13.03 -19.40
N ALA A 86 6.57 12.98 -18.85
CA ALA A 86 6.20 12.07 -17.76
C ALA A 86 5.88 10.66 -18.26
N TRP A 87 5.36 10.53 -19.48
CA TRP A 87 4.96 9.27 -20.08
C TRP A 87 6.04 8.18 -19.97
N GLY A 88 5.66 7.02 -19.46
CA GLY A 88 6.49 5.83 -19.44
C GLY A 88 7.65 5.86 -18.45
N ARG A 89 7.85 6.93 -17.67
CA ARG A 89 8.87 6.96 -16.63
C ARG A 89 8.64 5.86 -15.59
N PRO A 90 9.71 5.26 -15.06
CA PRO A 90 9.58 4.21 -14.04
C PRO A 90 8.84 4.72 -12.80
N VAL A 91 7.88 3.93 -12.32
CA VAL A 91 7.27 4.06 -11.00
C VAL A 91 7.88 3.01 -10.09
N LEU A 92 8.42 3.44 -8.97
CA LEU A 92 9.16 2.60 -8.03
C LEU A 92 8.41 2.45 -6.71
N ALA A 93 8.55 1.28 -6.06
CA ALA A 93 8.05 1.09 -4.70
C ALA A 93 8.79 2.01 -3.73
N SER A 94 8.08 2.92 -3.07
CA SER A 94 8.68 3.90 -2.14
C SER A 94 9.26 3.25 -0.87
N TYR A 95 8.85 2.03 -0.56
CA TYR A 95 9.40 1.19 0.52
C TYR A 95 9.11 -0.29 0.25
N ALA A 96 9.89 -1.18 0.88
CA ALA A 96 9.68 -2.62 0.77
C ALA A 96 8.32 -3.03 1.36
N GLY A 97 7.66 -4.03 0.74
CA GLY A 97 6.35 -4.46 1.22
C GLY A 97 5.76 -5.63 0.44
N ARG A 98 4.48 -5.84 0.63
CA ARG A 98 3.68 -6.83 -0.10
C ARG A 98 2.61 -6.12 -0.92
N VAL A 99 2.52 -6.44 -2.20
CA VAL A 99 1.47 -5.94 -3.09
C VAL A 99 0.12 -6.50 -2.64
N THR A 100 -0.82 -5.62 -2.33
CA THR A 100 -2.19 -5.98 -1.94
C THR A 100 -3.20 -5.73 -3.04
N VAL A 101 -2.88 -4.82 -3.96
CA VAL A 101 -3.64 -4.59 -5.19
C VAL A 101 -2.69 -4.36 -6.35
N ALA A 102 -3.02 -4.94 -7.51
CA ALA A 102 -2.40 -4.69 -8.80
C ALA A 102 -3.46 -4.94 -9.89
N GLY A 103 -3.97 -3.86 -10.52
CA GLY A 103 -5.08 -3.99 -11.46
C GLY A 103 -5.68 -2.68 -11.91
N ILE A 104 -6.99 -2.67 -12.13
CA ILE A 104 -7.74 -1.51 -12.61
C ILE A 104 -8.70 -1.01 -11.52
N ASN A 105 -8.72 0.31 -11.34
CA ASN A 105 -9.70 1.02 -10.52
C ASN A 105 -10.52 1.92 -11.45
N GLY A 106 -11.79 1.59 -11.66
CA GLY A 106 -12.69 2.34 -12.53
C GLY A 106 -12.56 1.95 -14.01
N SER A 107 -12.29 2.90 -14.89
CA SER A 107 -12.08 2.67 -16.33
C SER A 107 -10.85 3.42 -16.84
N LEU A 108 -10.17 2.85 -17.83
CA LEU A 108 -8.85 3.34 -18.27
C LEU A 108 -8.91 4.69 -19.03
N GLY A 109 -10.00 4.94 -19.79
CA GLY A 109 -10.02 6.04 -20.75
C GLY A 109 -9.25 5.70 -22.03
N GLY A 110 -8.89 6.74 -22.80
CA GLY A 110 -8.19 6.61 -24.08
C GLY A 110 -6.92 7.45 -24.19
N ARG A 111 -6.38 7.94 -23.07
CA ARG A 111 -5.14 8.72 -23.05
C ARG A 111 -3.92 7.80 -23.10
N THR A 112 -3.11 7.99 -24.13
CA THR A 112 -1.85 7.26 -24.35
C THR A 112 -0.77 8.23 -24.87
N PRO A 113 0.50 7.84 -24.94
CA PRO A 113 1.52 8.67 -25.58
C PRO A 113 1.19 9.07 -27.04
N GLU A 114 0.50 8.17 -27.78
CA GLU A 114 0.09 8.38 -29.16
C GLU A 114 -1.22 9.19 -29.26
N ASN A 115 -2.01 9.25 -28.17
CA ASN A 115 -3.27 9.99 -28.09
C ASN A 115 -3.38 10.73 -26.73
N PRO A 116 -2.55 11.76 -26.48
CA PRO A 116 -2.50 12.44 -25.18
C PRO A 116 -3.80 13.20 -24.83
N ASP A 117 -4.57 13.59 -25.82
CA ASP A 117 -5.86 14.29 -25.68
C ASP A 117 -7.08 13.36 -25.68
N GLY A 118 -6.85 12.06 -25.61
CA GLY A 118 -7.90 11.05 -25.54
C GLY A 118 -8.85 11.27 -24.34
N PRO A 119 -10.03 10.64 -24.33
CA PRO A 119 -11.01 10.81 -23.26
C PRO A 119 -10.45 10.32 -21.92
N ARG A 120 -10.78 11.03 -20.83
CA ARG A 120 -10.49 10.56 -19.47
C ARG A 120 -11.32 9.33 -19.15
N GLY A 121 -10.75 8.43 -18.36
CA GLY A 121 -11.47 7.34 -17.73
C GLY A 121 -12.15 7.77 -16.43
N ARG A 122 -12.33 6.82 -15.52
CA ARG A 122 -12.86 7.03 -14.16
C ARG A 122 -11.99 6.33 -13.15
N GLY A 123 -11.92 6.89 -11.93
CA GLY A 123 -11.11 6.34 -10.83
C GLY A 123 -9.62 6.39 -11.13
N GLY A 124 -8.85 5.51 -10.48
CA GLY A 124 -7.38 5.52 -10.54
C GLY A 124 -6.75 4.88 -11.78
N GLY A 125 -7.53 4.31 -12.71
CA GLY A 125 -7.00 3.59 -13.86
C GLY A 125 -6.21 2.34 -13.46
N TYR A 126 -5.06 2.08 -14.07
CA TYR A 126 -4.13 1.07 -13.58
C TYR A 126 -3.47 1.55 -12.30
N TRP A 127 -3.45 0.68 -11.28
CA TRP A 127 -2.94 1.06 -9.98
C TRP A 127 -2.30 -0.09 -9.21
N VAL A 128 -1.45 0.28 -8.26
CA VAL A 128 -0.81 -0.62 -7.31
C VAL A 128 -1.05 -0.12 -5.90
N LYS A 129 -1.29 -1.04 -4.96
CA LYS A 129 -1.27 -0.80 -3.53
C LYS A 129 -0.29 -1.74 -2.86
N ILE A 130 0.54 -1.22 -1.95
CA ILE A 130 1.55 -1.97 -1.23
C ILE A 130 1.33 -1.81 0.27
N ASP A 131 1.25 -2.93 0.99
CA ASP A 131 1.28 -2.99 2.46
C ASP A 131 2.73 -3.13 2.94
N HIS A 132 3.15 -2.18 3.77
CA HIS A 132 4.50 -2.11 4.35
C HIS A 132 4.57 -2.66 5.78
N GLY A 133 3.46 -3.23 6.27
CA GLY A 133 3.31 -3.63 7.67
C GLY A 133 3.04 -2.45 8.61
N GLY A 134 2.74 -2.74 9.87
CA GLY A 134 2.47 -1.70 10.88
C GLY A 134 1.28 -0.78 10.54
N LYS A 135 0.37 -1.22 9.67
CA LYS A 135 -0.77 -0.46 9.11
C LYS A 135 -0.34 0.68 8.17
N TRP A 136 0.84 0.62 7.57
CA TRP A 136 1.29 1.55 6.55
C TRP A 136 1.07 0.99 5.16
N GLU A 137 0.48 1.78 4.29
CA GLU A 137 0.23 1.45 2.88
C GLU A 137 0.62 2.62 1.98
N THR A 138 0.98 2.31 0.72
CA THR A 138 1.12 3.29 -0.35
C THR A 138 0.29 2.91 -1.55
N GLN A 139 -0.17 3.91 -2.31
CA GLN A 139 -0.92 3.74 -3.54
C GLN A 139 -0.25 4.52 -4.67
N TYR A 140 -0.30 3.94 -5.87
CA TYR A 140 0.30 4.44 -7.10
C TYR A 140 -0.73 4.30 -8.21
N LEU A 141 -1.26 5.41 -8.73
CA LEU A 141 -2.38 5.43 -9.65
C LEU A 141 -1.96 6.01 -11.01
N HIS A 142 -2.88 5.92 -11.97
CA HIS A 142 -2.76 6.42 -13.34
C HIS A 142 -1.62 5.81 -14.15
N LEU A 143 -1.23 4.56 -13.82
CA LEU A 143 -0.15 3.88 -14.55
C LEU A 143 -0.50 3.72 -16.03
N LEU A 144 0.52 3.68 -16.87
CA LEU A 144 0.40 3.61 -18.32
C LEU A 144 -0.19 2.28 -18.81
N GLU A 145 0.20 1.20 -18.19
CA GLU A 145 -0.07 -0.18 -18.59
C GLU A 145 -0.35 -1.06 -17.36
N PRO A 146 -0.77 -2.32 -17.52
CA PRO A 146 -0.95 -3.21 -16.38
C PRO A 146 0.28 -3.22 -15.47
N PRO A 147 0.08 -3.23 -14.14
CA PRO A 147 1.19 -3.25 -13.19
C PRO A 147 2.22 -4.35 -13.48
N MET A 148 3.49 -4.04 -13.30
CA MET A 148 4.62 -4.98 -13.48
C MET A 148 4.77 -5.96 -12.31
N VAL A 149 3.85 -5.92 -11.35
CA VAL A 149 3.82 -6.73 -10.14
C VAL A 149 2.45 -7.37 -9.97
N SER A 150 2.39 -8.45 -9.18
CA SER A 150 1.15 -9.19 -8.92
C SER A 150 0.76 -9.13 -7.45
N VAL A 151 -0.55 -9.28 -7.16
CA VAL A 151 -1.07 -9.37 -5.78
C VAL A 151 -0.37 -10.52 -5.04
N GLY A 152 0.06 -10.26 -3.81
CA GLY A 152 0.81 -11.18 -2.97
C GLY A 152 2.33 -11.13 -3.16
N GLN A 153 2.83 -10.53 -4.24
CA GLN A 153 4.27 -10.38 -4.48
C GLN A 153 4.91 -9.50 -3.40
N ARG A 154 6.11 -9.88 -2.96
CA ARG A 154 6.99 -9.01 -2.17
C ARG A 154 7.80 -8.14 -3.11
N VAL A 155 7.90 -6.86 -2.77
CA VAL A 155 8.70 -5.88 -3.50
C VAL A 155 9.71 -5.25 -2.56
N GLU A 156 10.89 -4.96 -3.10
CA GLU A 156 11.93 -4.21 -2.40
C GLU A 156 11.72 -2.70 -2.62
N GLN A 157 12.26 -1.88 -1.73
CA GLN A 157 12.32 -0.43 -1.92
C GLN A 157 13.09 -0.10 -3.20
N GLY A 158 12.55 0.76 -4.06
CA GLY A 158 13.13 1.10 -5.35
C GLY A 158 12.88 0.08 -6.46
N GLN A 159 12.19 -1.03 -6.20
CA GLN A 159 11.79 -1.95 -7.25
C GLN A 159 10.77 -1.30 -8.17
N GLN A 160 10.93 -1.41 -9.48
CA GLN A 160 9.95 -0.92 -10.45
C GLN A 160 8.67 -1.76 -10.36
N ILE A 161 7.53 -1.04 -10.27
CA ILE A 161 6.19 -1.63 -10.13
C ILE A 161 5.25 -1.25 -11.27
N GLY A 162 5.65 -0.26 -12.09
CA GLY A 162 4.88 0.21 -13.24
C GLY A 162 5.58 1.34 -13.96
N ARG A 163 4.82 2.04 -14.80
CA ARG A 163 5.26 3.23 -15.55
C ARG A 163 4.21 4.33 -15.43
N VAL A 164 4.66 5.57 -15.41
CA VAL A 164 3.79 6.76 -15.39
C VAL A 164 2.93 6.81 -16.64
N GLY A 165 1.65 7.04 -16.46
CA GLY A 165 0.66 7.16 -17.52
C GLY A 165 -0.37 8.24 -17.23
N SER A 166 -1.56 8.08 -17.81
CA SER A 166 -2.73 8.94 -17.62
C SER A 166 -4.02 8.14 -17.71
N THR A 167 -4.03 6.87 -17.24
CA THR A 167 -5.24 6.05 -17.21
C THR A 167 -6.15 6.45 -16.07
N GLY A 168 -7.45 6.19 -16.20
CA GLY A 168 -8.44 6.61 -15.21
C GLY A 168 -8.87 8.08 -15.37
N ASN A 169 -9.24 8.72 -14.26
CA ASN A 169 -9.61 10.13 -14.23
C ASN A 169 -8.39 11.02 -14.14
N SER A 170 -7.60 11.06 -15.20
CA SER A 170 -6.37 11.83 -15.28
C SER A 170 -6.41 12.82 -16.45
N GLY A 171 -5.96 14.04 -16.22
CA GLY A 171 -5.93 15.13 -17.22
C GLY A 171 -4.64 15.22 -18.00
N ALA A 172 -3.55 14.69 -17.49
CA ALA A 172 -2.22 14.71 -18.07
C ALA A 172 -1.38 13.55 -17.49
N PRO A 173 -0.27 13.15 -18.13
CA PRO A 173 0.58 12.08 -17.58
C PRO A 173 1.26 12.55 -16.29
N HIS A 174 1.00 11.83 -15.20
CA HIS A 174 1.59 12.06 -13.88
C HIS A 174 1.52 10.79 -13.03
N LEU A 175 2.20 10.77 -11.92
CA LEU A 175 2.02 9.76 -10.90
C LEU A 175 1.21 10.34 -9.75
N HIS A 176 0.00 9.83 -9.54
CA HIS A 176 -0.77 10.09 -8.33
C HIS A 176 -0.32 9.14 -7.23
N TYR A 177 -0.01 9.69 -6.07
CA TYR A 177 0.59 8.95 -4.96
C TYR A 177 -0.07 9.28 -3.63
N GLU A 178 -0.31 8.23 -2.83
CA GLU A 178 -0.86 8.35 -1.48
C GLU A 178 -0.03 7.57 -0.47
N GLN A 179 0.11 8.10 0.75
CA GLN A 179 0.47 7.36 1.94
C GLN A 179 -0.73 7.23 2.86
N ARG A 180 -0.91 6.02 3.39
CA ARG A 180 -2.03 5.70 4.28
C ARG A 180 -1.54 5.08 5.57
N ARG A 181 -2.23 5.43 6.66
CA ARG A 181 -2.01 4.85 7.98
C ARG A 181 -3.30 4.19 8.44
N GLY A 182 -3.38 2.88 8.28
CA GLY A 182 -4.64 2.15 8.39
C GLY A 182 -5.56 2.54 7.23
N TRP A 183 -6.71 3.13 7.54
CA TRP A 183 -7.74 3.47 6.55
C TRP A 183 -7.68 4.95 6.13
N GLN A 184 -6.87 5.75 6.84
CA GLN A 184 -6.79 7.18 6.64
C GLN A 184 -5.65 7.54 5.69
N LYS A 185 -5.89 8.46 4.76
CA LYS A 185 -4.84 9.19 4.07
C LYS A 185 -4.10 10.05 5.10
N VAL A 186 -2.82 10.21 4.92
CA VAL A 186 -1.98 11.03 5.79
C VAL A 186 -0.98 11.79 4.94
N GLU A 187 -0.51 12.92 5.45
CA GLU A 187 0.54 13.68 4.79
C GLU A 187 1.69 12.76 4.35
N THR A 188 2.08 12.88 3.09
CA THR A 188 3.19 12.11 2.53
C THR A 188 4.54 12.63 3.04
N TYR A 189 5.44 11.69 3.33
CA TYR A 189 6.81 11.98 3.72
C TYR A 189 7.75 11.23 2.79
N PHE A 190 8.79 11.91 2.37
CA PHE A 190 9.87 11.30 1.61
C PHE A 190 11.19 11.58 2.31
N ASP A 191 11.99 10.54 2.58
CA ASP A 191 13.27 10.64 3.29
C ASP A 191 13.17 11.35 4.65
N ALA A 192 12.07 11.10 5.38
CA ALA A 192 11.66 11.72 6.63
C ALA A 192 11.22 13.19 6.53
N GLU A 193 11.20 13.81 5.36
CA GLU A 193 10.75 15.17 5.15
C GLU A 193 9.27 15.20 4.69
N PRO A 194 8.41 16.03 5.30
CA PRO A 194 7.01 16.16 4.90
C PRO A 194 6.88 16.81 3.52
N SER A 195 5.85 16.42 2.78
CA SER A 195 5.51 17.08 1.49
C SER A 195 4.99 18.50 1.68
N GLY A 196 4.40 18.79 2.82
CA GLY A 196 3.67 20.04 3.07
C GLY A 196 2.23 20.03 2.51
N ILE A 197 1.82 18.94 1.82
CA ILE A 197 0.50 18.78 1.21
C ILE A 197 -0.42 18.09 2.22
N THR A 198 -1.37 18.86 2.77
CA THR A 198 -2.29 18.38 3.81
C THR A 198 -3.76 18.58 3.47
N HIS A 199 -4.08 19.58 2.63
CA HIS A 199 -5.44 19.94 2.23
C HIS A 199 -5.53 20.18 0.74
N ASP A 200 -6.72 20.01 0.20
CA ASP A 200 -7.06 20.24 -1.22
C ASP A 200 -7.72 21.60 -1.49
N ASP A 201 -7.78 22.49 -0.50
CA ASP A 201 -8.44 23.79 -0.59
C ASP A 201 -7.59 24.87 -1.28
N THR A 202 -6.29 24.60 -1.44
CA THR A 202 -5.34 25.50 -2.07
C THR A 202 -4.44 24.79 -3.06
N GLU A 203 -4.03 25.48 -4.12
CA GLU A 203 -2.96 25.00 -4.99
C GLU A 203 -1.62 25.11 -4.26
N TYR A 204 -0.93 24.00 -4.11
CA TYR A 204 0.37 23.93 -3.47
C TYR A 204 1.32 23.03 -4.26
N THR A 205 2.56 23.49 -4.41
CA THR A 205 3.60 22.70 -5.09
C THR A 205 4.93 22.79 -4.36
N VAL A 206 5.66 21.69 -4.34
CA VAL A 206 7.03 21.59 -3.83
C VAL A 206 7.89 20.74 -4.73
N THR A 207 9.14 21.09 -4.91
CA THR A 207 10.08 20.32 -5.73
C THR A 207 10.95 19.41 -4.89
N ARG A 208 11.08 18.15 -5.28
CA ARG A 208 11.93 17.15 -4.61
C ARG A 208 12.81 16.43 -5.63
N THR A 209 14.05 16.15 -5.23
CA THR A 209 14.96 15.31 -6.00
C THR A 209 15.07 13.94 -5.35
N SER A 210 14.90 12.88 -6.13
CA SER A 210 15.03 11.51 -5.63
C SER A 210 16.50 11.22 -5.27
N VAL A 211 16.71 10.73 -4.05
CA VAL A 211 18.02 10.33 -3.53
C VAL A 211 17.92 8.90 -2.98
N VAL A 212 18.99 8.12 -3.12
CA VAL A 212 19.08 6.82 -2.45
C VAL A 212 19.94 6.96 -1.21
N LEU A 213 19.34 6.81 -0.04
CA LEU A 213 20.04 6.75 1.23
C LEU A 213 20.52 5.32 1.48
N ILE A 214 21.81 5.04 1.15
CA ILE A 214 22.42 3.78 1.60
C ILE A 214 22.93 4.00 3.02
N ARG A 215 22.28 3.37 3.99
CA ARG A 215 22.79 3.25 5.35
C ARG A 215 23.87 2.17 5.37
N SER A 216 25.12 2.53 5.08
CA SER A 216 26.28 1.73 5.48
C SER A 216 26.66 2.12 6.89
N PHE A 217 27.06 1.14 7.71
CA PHE A 217 27.50 1.35 9.09
C PHE A 217 28.44 2.56 9.21
N GLY A 218 27.94 3.65 9.82
CA GLY A 218 28.74 4.76 10.33
C GLY A 218 29.01 5.95 9.40
N PHE A 219 28.64 5.94 8.13
CA PHE A 219 28.81 7.10 7.23
C PHE A 219 27.62 7.24 6.28
N SER A 220 26.93 8.39 6.33
CA SER A 220 26.00 8.81 5.29
C SER A 220 26.78 9.19 4.04
N ARG A 221 26.91 8.29 3.08
CA ARG A 221 27.37 8.65 1.74
C ARG A 221 26.13 8.78 0.85
N LEU A 222 25.94 9.94 0.24
CA LEU A 222 25.13 10.10 -0.94
C LEU A 222 25.72 9.18 -2.01
N CYS A 223 25.13 8.00 -2.18
CA CYS A 223 25.61 7.07 -3.18
C CYS A 223 25.01 7.47 -4.54
N ARG A 224 25.87 7.66 -5.53
CA ARG A 224 25.45 7.77 -6.93
C ARG A 224 24.58 6.57 -7.26
N CYS A 225 23.41 6.82 -7.78
CA CYS A 225 22.42 5.82 -8.13
C CYS A 225 23.01 4.81 -9.12
N SER A 226 23.24 3.59 -8.65
CA SER A 226 23.61 2.47 -9.51
C SER A 226 22.43 1.54 -9.61
N TYR A 227 21.43 1.90 -10.42
CA TYR A 227 20.42 0.93 -10.85
C TYR A 227 21.05 0.01 -11.89
N ARG A 228 21.30 -1.25 -11.54
CA ARG A 228 21.45 -2.29 -12.54
C ARG A 228 20.05 -2.61 -13.08
N PHE A 229 19.68 -2.00 -14.21
CA PHE A 229 18.62 -2.56 -15.03
C PHE A 229 19.04 -3.97 -15.40
N ARG A 230 18.35 -4.99 -14.87
CA ARG A 230 18.38 -6.29 -15.52
C ARG A 230 17.57 -6.11 -16.81
N HIS A 231 18.26 -5.96 -17.92
CA HIS A 231 17.64 -6.21 -19.21
C HIS A 231 17.07 -7.63 -19.15
N VAL A 232 15.74 -7.74 -19.16
CA VAL A 232 15.10 -8.99 -19.54
C VAL A 232 15.53 -9.20 -20.98
N ALA A 233 16.42 -10.17 -21.22
CA ALA A 233 16.86 -10.53 -22.55
C ALA A 233 15.61 -10.86 -23.37
N GLU A 234 15.35 -10.10 -24.43
CA GLU A 234 14.40 -10.47 -25.47
C GLU A 234 14.79 -11.86 -25.96
N ASN A 235 13.83 -12.77 -25.91
CA ASN A 235 13.98 -14.13 -26.40
C ASN A 235 14.14 -14.10 -27.94
N PRO A 236 15.30 -14.47 -28.53
CA PRO A 236 15.55 -14.34 -29.96
C PRO A 236 14.82 -15.36 -30.84
N SER A 237 13.93 -16.17 -30.25
CA SER A 237 13.30 -17.32 -30.97
C SER A 237 12.01 -17.01 -31.74
N ALA A 238 11.52 -15.74 -31.77
CA ALA A 238 10.28 -15.40 -32.50
C ALA A 238 10.47 -14.95 -33.96
N ARG A 239 11.66 -15.01 -34.52
CA ARG A 239 11.88 -14.70 -35.94
C ARG A 239 12.39 -15.93 -36.73
N ARG A 240 11.54 -16.92 -36.96
CA ARG A 240 11.64 -17.84 -38.13
C ARG A 240 10.27 -18.43 -38.44
N GLY A 241 9.72 -18.05 -39.57
CA GLY A 241 8.57 -18.74 -40.15
C GLY A 241 7.69 -17.84 -41.00
N GLY A 242 8.08 -17.59 -42.25
CA GLY A 242 7.19 -16.95 -43.19
C GLY A 242 7.82 -16.62 -44.54
N LYS A 243 8.32 -17.60 -45.25
CA LYS A 243 8.46 -17.55 -46.73
C LYS A 243 7.85 -18.82 -47.29
N ARG A 244 6.69 -18.70 -47.89
CA ARG A 244 6.32 -19.18 -49.26
C ARG A 244 4.90 -18.75 -49.58
#